data_9427da1daa2ad9c6b0704483b9cd16c7
#
_entry.id   9427da1daa2ad9c6b0704483b9cd16c7
#
_cell.length_a   1.000
_cell.length_b   1.000
_cell.length_c   1.000
_cell.angle_alpha   90.00
_cell.angle_beta   90.00
_cell.angle_gamma   90.00
#
_symmetry.space_group_name_H-M   'P 1'
#
loop_
_entity.id
_entity.type
_entity.pdbx_description
1 polymer ?
#
loop_
_entity_poly.entity_id
_entity_poly.type
_entity_poly.pdbx_seq_one_letter_code
_entity_poly.pdbx_strand_id
1 'polypeptide(L)'
;AEAITISGAERLSEEAILKAGELEYGKNLLSVNLVMVRKRLVAEPWIRSADIRREIPSRLIIRVEEHEPLAVLDLGRCFLIDRAGEIFKEAEPSEIDGMPIISGLTPSGWKKPGNRETKIYSAVMSALGEIRNRRDIFSGRAIQEISADREMGLTLRTSGPVEAVYLGYGDYAEKFHRLARLVDHIEADNGISEISLLDAHNPDRIVATPTARDTGEDEKEV
;
A
#
# COMPACT_ATOMS: atom_id res chain seq x y z
N ALA A 1 -13.11 21.83 -29.15
CA ALA A 1 -13.59 20.46 -29.40
C ALA A 1 -15.12 20.45 -29.25
N GLU A 2 -15.83 19.88 -30.22
CA GLU A 2 -17.28 19.68 -30.09
C GLU A 2 -17.56 18.53 -29.11
N ALA A 3 -16.66 17.55 -29.03
CA ALA A 3 -16.73 16.45 -28.09
C ALA A 3 -15.36 16.14 -27.48
N ILE A 4 -15.36 15.90 -26.17
CA ILE A 4 -14.22 15.36 -25.42
C ILE A 4 -14.68 14.03 -24.84
N THR A 5 -13.94 12.97 -25.08
CA THR A 5 -14.22 11.65 -24.52
C THR A 5 -13.11 11.29 -23.55
N ILE A 6 -13.45 11.00 -22.31
CA ILE A 6 -12.52 10.63 -21.25
C ILE A 6 -12.78 9.17 -20.86
N SER A 7 -11.70 8.41 -20.66
CA SER A 7 -11.77 7.01 -20.26
C SER A 7 -10.62 6.63 -19.32
N GLY A 8 -10.83 5.60 -18.49
CA GLY A 8 -9.84 5.09 -17.55
C GLY A 8 -9.79 5.82 -16.20
N ALA A 9 -10.68 6.78 -15.97
CA ALA A 9 -10.88 7.41 -14.69
C ALA A 9 -11.91 6.63 -13.87
N GLU A 10 -11.54 6.24 -12.66
CA GLU A 10 -12.42 5.55 -11.71
C GLU A 10 -12.65 6.41 -10.45
N ARG A 11 -11.63 7.14 -10.04
CA ARG A 11 -11.62 8.00 -8.85
C ARG A 11 -11.89 9.46 -9.18
N LEU A 12 -11.24 9.97 -10.22
CA LEU A 12 -11.38 11.36 -10.64
C LEU A 12 -12.64 11.53 -11.50
N SER A 13 -13.41 12.59 -11.26
CA SER A 13 -14.51 12.95 -12.13
C SER A 13 -14.00 13.52 -13.47
N GLU A 14 -14.83 13.41 -14.51
CA GLU A 14 -14.52 14.03 -15.81
C GLU A 14 -14.24 15.53 -15.68
N GLU A 15 -14.98 16.21 -14.82
CA GLU A 15 -14.79 17.64 -14.55
C GLU A 15 -13.42 17.94 -13.93
N ALA A 16 -12.95 17.09 -13.01
CA ALA A 16 -11.63 17.22 -12.40
C ALA A 16 -10.52 17.05 -13.46
N ILE A 17 -10.67 16.09 -14.36
CA ILE A 17 -9.72 15.84 -15.46
C ILE A 17 -9.72 17.00 -16.46
N LEU A 18 -10.90 17.52 -16.84
CA LEU A 18 -11.00 18.68 -17.70
C LEU A 18 -10.34 19.91 -17.08
N LYS A 19 -10.58 20.13 -15.80
CA LYS A 19 -9.97 21.22 -15.04
C LYS A 19 -8.44 21.07 -14.95
N ALA A 20 -7.95 19.88 -14.60
CA ALA A 20 -6.50 19.58 -14.54
C ALA A 20 -5.82 19.79 -15.90
N GLY A 21 -6.47 19.40 -17.00
CA GLY A 21 -5.98 19.60 -18.37
C GLY A 21 -6.15 21.02 -18.90
N GLU A 22 -6.85 21.92 -18.19
CA GLU A 22 -7.32 23.25 -18.66
C GLU A 22 -8.08 23.15 -19.99
N LEU A 23 -8.95 22.14 -20.07
CA LEU A 23 -9.76 21.86 -21.24
C LEU A 23 -11.18 22.38 -21.06
N GLU A 24 -11.74 22.93 -22.12
CA GLU A 24 -13.12 23.42 -22.17
C GLU A 24 -13.78 22.95 -23.45
N TYR A 25 -15.06 22.63 -23.36
CA TYR A 25 -15.88 22.38 -24.54
C TYR A 25 -15.97 23.63 -25.41
N GLY A 26 -16.09 23.46 -26.71
CA GLY A 26 -16.21 24.57 -27.66
C GLY A 26 -14.87 25.22 -28.10
N LYS A 27 -13.77 24.99 -27.42
CA LYS A 27 -12.46 25.48 -27.88
C LYS A 27 -12.02 24.81 -29.19
N ASN A 28 -11.34 25.58 -30.06
CA ASN A 28 -10.79 25.05 -31.29
C ASN A 28 -9.80 23.92 -31.01
N LEU A 29 -10.10 22.71 -31.48
CA LEU A 29 -9.29 21.51 -31.25
C LEU A 29 -7.86 21.65 -31.77
N LEU A 30 -7.67 22.39 -32.89
CA LEU A 30 -6.38 22.57 -33.51
C LEU A 30 -5.45 23.48 -32.69
N SER A 31 -6.03 24.37 -31.86
CA SER A 31 -5.26 25.24 -30.96
C SER A 31 -4.82 24.55 -29.66
N VAL A 32 -5.37 23.38 -29.32
CA VAL A 32 -5.01 22.65 -28.10
C VAL A 32 -3.64 22.01 -28.24
N ASN A 33 -2.71 22.37 -27.37
CA ASN A 33 -1.40 21.72 -27.33
C ASN A 33 -1.47 20.42 -26.52
N LEU A 34 -1.52 19.27 -27.19
CA LEU A 34 -1.66 17.95 -26.55
C LEU A 34 -0.52 17.61 -25.59
N VAL A 35 0.70 18.07 -25.88
CA VAL A 35 1.87 17.83 -25.02
C VAL A 35 1.70 18.58 -23.69
N MET A 36 1.21 19.82 -23.75
CA MET A 36 0.95 20.62 -22.54
C MET A 36 -0.20 20.04 -21.73
N VAL A 37 -1.29 19.62 -22.38
CA VAL A 37 -2.42 18.96 -21.70
C VAL A 37 -1.94 17.69 -21.01
N ARG A 38 -1.17 16.84 -21.67
CA ARG A 38 -0.60 15.63 -21.07
C ARG A 38 0.25 15.97 -19.85
N LYS A 39 1.14 16.98 -19.96
CA LYS A 39 1.99 17.41 -18.85
C LYS A 39 1.18 17.88 -17.63
N ARG A 40 0.09 18.60 -17.87
CA ARG A 40 -0.81 19.06 -16.81
C ARG A 40 -1.56 17.91 -16.17
N LEU A 41 -2.11 17.00 -16.98
CA LEU A 41 -2.80 15.81 -16.45
C LEU A 41 -1.88 14.95 -15.58
N VAL A 42 -0.66 14.69 -16.03
CA VAL A 42 0.32 13.90 -15.23
C VAL A 42 0.84 14.67 -13.99
N ALA A 43 0.63 15.99 -13.92
CA ALA A 43 0.91 16.76 -12.72
C ALA A 43 -0.16 16.60 -11.63
N GLU A 44 -1.34 16.07 -11.98
CA GLU A 44 -2.36 15.67 -11.00
C GLU A 44 -1.90 14.38 -10.30
N PRO A 45 -1.75 14.40 -8.95
CA PRO A 45 -1.14 13.29 -8.22
C PRO A 45 -1.80 11.92 -8.46
N TRP A 46 -3.10 11.89 -8.71
CA TRP A 46 -3.82 10.65 -8.96
C TRP A 46 -3.62 10.09 -10.37
N ILE A 47 -3.11 10.88 -11.31
CA ILE A 47 -2.92 10.45 -12.70
C ILE A 47 -1.48 9.91 -12.91
N ARG A 48 -1.37 8.61 -13.07
CA ARG A 48 -0.12 7.93 -13.38
C ARG A 48 0.34 8.17 -14.82
N SER A 49 -0.60 8.11 -15.75
CA SER A 49 -0.33 8.32 -17.16
C SER A 49 -1.54 8.91 -17.90
N ALA A 50 -1.28 9.64 -18.98
CA ALA A 50 -2.31 10.17 -19.86
C ALA A 50 -1.91 10.01 -21.31
N ASP A 51 -2.81 9.45 -22.14
CA ASP A 51 -2.71 9.42 -23.58
C ASP A 51 -3.81 10.31 -24.19
N ILE A 52 -3.42 11.21 -25.08
CA ILE A 52 -4.32 12.20 -25.63
C ILE A 52 -4.20 12.19 -27.16
N ARG A 53 -5.33 12.00 -27.82
CA ARG A 53 -5.40 11.93 -29.29
C ARG A 53 -6.49 12.81 -29.82
N ARG A 54 -6.23 13.40 -31.00
CA ARG A 54 -7.25 14.06 -31.79
C ARG A 54 -7.90 13.08 -32.74
N GLU A 55 -9.21 13.08 -32.76
CA GLU A 55 -10.00 12.40 -33.77
C GLU A 55 -10.72 13.44 -34.62
N ILE A 56 -10.31 13.52 -35.89
CA ILE A 56 -10.86 14.47 -36.85
C ILE A 56 -12.31 14.11 -37.18
N PRO A 57 -13.23 15.05 -37.29
CA PRO A 57 -13.00 16.50 -37.38
C PRO A 57 -12.90 17.27 -36.07
N SER A 58 -13.51 16.82 -34.97
CA SER A 58 -13.76 17.73 -33.86
C SER A 58 -13.74 17.05 -32.47
N ARG A 59 -13.19 15.82 -32.36
CA ARG A 59 -13.17 15.06 -31.11
C ARG A 59 -11.76 15.00 -30.49
N LEU A 60 -11.71 15.12 -29.16
CA LEU A 60 -10.51 14.85 -28.35
C LEU A 60 -10.76 13.58 -27.51
N ILE A 61 -9.88 12.62 -27.62
CA ILE A 61 -9.89 11.39 -26.83
C ILE A 61 -8.79 11.49 -25.81
N ILE A 62 -9.16 11.34 -24.52
CA ILE A 62 -8.26 11.35 -23.37
C ILE A 62 -8.41 10.00 -22.68
N ARG A 63 -7.32 9.25 -22.58
CA ARG A 63 -7.26 8.04 -21.76
C ARG A 63 -6.29 8.29 -20.62
N VAL A 64 -6.79 8.19 -19.40
CA VAL A 64 -5.98 8.30 -18.19
C VAL A 64 -5.80 6.92 -17.56
N GLU A 65 -4.71 6.77 -16.83
CA GLU A 65 -4.45 5.65 -15.94
C GLU A 65 -4.21 6.25 -14.55
N GLU A 66 -4.99 5.85 -13.58
CA GLU A 66 -4.86 6.37 -12.21
C GLU A 66 -3.89 5.53 -11.39
N HIS A 67 -3.26 6.13 -10.37
CA HIS A 67 -2.52 5.40 -9.37
C HIS A 67 -3.47 4.59 -8.49
N GLU A 68 -3.17 3.32 -8.29
CA GLU A 68 -3.85 2.48 -7.31
C GLU A 68 -3.02 2.47 -6.01
N PRO A 69 -3.50 3.09 -4.92
CA PRO A 69 -2.77 3.10 -3.66
C PRO A 69 -2.65 1.68 -3.10
N LEU A 70 -1.46 1.31 -2.66
CA LEU A 70 -1.16 0.01 -2.09
C LEU A 70 -0.94 0.08 -0.58
N ALA A 71 -0.23 1.10 -0.12
CA ALA A 71 0.11 1.30 1.28
C ALA A 71 0.42 2.78 1.54
N VAL A 72 0.48 3.12 2.82
CA VAL A 72 0.96 4.41 3.30
C VAL A 72 2.41 4.28 3.74
N LEU A 73 3.29 5.15 3.28
CA LEU A 73 4.69 5.21 3.66
C LEU A 73 4.90 6.37 4.65
N ASP A 74 5.28 6.06 5.88
CA ASP A 74 5.63 7.06 6.90
C ASP A 74 7.14 7.39 6.84
N LEU A 75 7.43 8.61 6.45
CA LEU A 75 8.77 9.20 6.44
C LEU A 75 8.86 10.44 7.34
N GLY A 76 8.06 10.48 8.42
CA GLY A 76 7.79 11.67 9.24
C GLY A 76 6.60 12.48 8.72
N ARG A 77 6.19 12.23 7.49
CA ARG A 77 4.89 12.54 6.87
C ARG A 77 4.42 11.31 6.11
N CYS A 78 3.12 11.14 5.98
CA CYS A 78 2.51 10.02 5.31
C CYS A 78 2.38 10.25 3.80
N PHE A 79 2.79 9.29 3.01
CA PHE A 79 2.71 9.33 1.55
C PHE A 79 2.01 8.07 1.03
N LEU A 80 1.21 8.21 0.00
CA LEU A 80 0.64 7.08 -0.73
C LEU A 80 1.69 6.52 -1.70
N ILE A 81 1.83 5.20 -1.68
CA ILE A 81 2.62 4.45 -2.66
C ILE A 81 1.72 3.56 -3.49
N ASP A 82 2.07 3.40 -4.75
CA ASP A 82 1.38 2.52 -5.68
C ASP A 82 2.02 1.11 -5.74
N ARG A 83 1.49 0.25 -6.62
CA ARG A 83 1.97 -1.13 -6.82
C ARG A 83 3.42 -1.22 -7.34
N ALA A 84 3.93 -0.16 -7.94
CA ALA A 84 5.32 -0.07 -8.36
C ALA A 84 6.24 0.46 -7.24
N GLY A 85 5.68 0.81 -6.09
CA GLY A 85 6.38 1.44 -4.98
C GLY A 85 6.73 2.90 -5.26
N GLU A 86 6.03 3.54 -6.20
CA GLU A 86 6.19 4.96 -6.49
C GLU A 86 5.38 5.79 -5.50
N ILE A 87 6.05 6.78 -4.90
CA ILE A 87 5.37 7.78 -4.07
C ILE A 87 4.70 8.76 -5.03
N PHE A 88 3.38 8.87 -4.97
CA PHE A 88 2.63 9.72 -5.89
C PHE A 88 1.88 10.89 -5.22
N LYS A 89 1.56 10.78 -3.92
CA LYS A 89 0.81 11.81 -3.20
C LYS A 89 1.16 11.81 -1.72
N GLU A 90 1.14 12.98 -1.07
CA GLU A 90 1.07 13.08 0.38
C GLU A 90 -0.35 12.68 0.82
N ALA A 91 -0.44 11.73 1.76
CA ALA A 91 -1.70 11.15 2.18
C ALA A 91 -2.49 12.11 3.09
N GLU A 92 -3.77 12.24 2.84
CA GLU A 92 -4.70 12.90 3.74
C GLU A 92 -5.21 11.90 4.80
N PRO A 93 -5.59 12.34 6.01
CA PRO A 93 -6.06 11.43 7.06
C PRO A 93 -7.19 10.48 6.62
N SER A 94 -8.09 10.98 5.77
CA SER A 94 -9.21 10.20 5.21
C SER A 94 -8.80 9.13 4.20
N GLU A 95 -7.57 9.20 3.69
CA GLU A 95 -7.04 8.27 2.69
C GLU A 95 -6.21 7.13 3.31
N ILE A 96 -5.92 7.22 4.60
CA ILE A 96 -5.07 6.25 5.33
C ILE A 96 -5.88 5.02 5.76
N ASP A 97 -7.17 5.20 6.01
CA ASP A 97 -8.03 4.15 6.55
C ASP A 97 -8.02 2.87 5.68
N GLY A 98 -7.80 1.74 6.34
CA GLY A 98 -7.81 0.42 5.71
C GLY A 98 -6.56 0.07 4.91
N MET A 99 -5.53 0.93 4.90
CA MET A 99 -4.25 0.63 4.25
C MET A 99 -3.16 0.35 5.29
N PRO A 100 -2.25 -0.59 5.02
CA PRO A 100 -1.09 -0.82 5.88
C PRO A 100 -0.15 0.38 5.85
N ILE A 101 0.36 0.76 7.03
CA ILE A 101 1.36 1.83 7.18
C ILE A 101 2.75 1.19 7.20
N ILE A 102 3.65 1.66 6.36
CA ILE A 102 5.06 1.25 6.36
C ILE A 102 5.84 2.26 7.17
N SER A 103 6.46 1.81 8.25
CA SER A 103 7.25 2.64 9.18
C SER A 103 8.71 2.18 9.27
N GLY A 104 9.53 2.94 10.03
CA GLY A 104 10.92 2.61 10.29
C GLY A 104 11.90 2.94 9.18
N LEU A 105 11.44 3.54 8.08
CA LEU A 105 12.29 3.93 6.97
C LEU A 105 12.63 5.43 6.97
N THR A 106 13.75 5.75 6.35
CA THR A 106 14.13 7.13 6.04
C THR A 106 13.88 7.40 4.55
N PRO A 107 13.75 8.67 4.14
CA PRO A 107 13.60 9.02 2.72
C PRO A 107 14.69 8.42 1.82
N SER A 108 15.94 8.36 2.31
CA SER A 108 17.06 7.72 1.61
C SER A 108 16.98 6.20 1.58
N GLY A 109 16.23 5.59 2.51
CA GLY A 109 15.99 4.15 2.55
C GLY A 109 14.98 3.70 1.51
N TRP A 110 14.03 4.56 1.17
CA TRP A 110 13.01 4.28 0.17
C TRP A 110 13.44 4.60 -1.27
N LYS A 111 14.19 5.68 -1.46
CA LYS A 111 14.66 6.07 -2.80
C LYS A 111 15.61 5.03 -3.37
N LYS A 112 15.38 4.67 -4.63
CA LYS A 112 16.30 3.88 -5.46
C LYS A 112 17.57 4.72 -5.78
N PRO A 113 18.72 4.50 -5.13
CA PRO A 113 19.94 5.20 -5.54
C PRO A 113 20.45 4.58 -6.83
N GLY A 114 20.34 5.29 -7.95
CA GLY A 114 20.97 4.89 -9.21
C GLY A 114 20.53 3.52 -9.76
N ASN A 115 19.25 3.25 -9.88
CA ASN A 115 18.66 1.98 -10.37
C ASN A 115 18.91 0.72 -9.50
N ARG A 116 19.46 0.84 -8.29
CA ARG A 116 19.57 -0.31 -7.38
C ARG A 116 18.53 -0.19 -6.27
N GLU A 117 17.66 -1.18 -6.20
CA GLU A 117 16.72 -1.31 -5.09
C GLU A 117 17.49 -1.63 -3.80
N THR A 118 17.10 -0.97 -2.71
CA THR A 118 17.66 -1.32 -1.40
C THR A 118 17.07 -2.66 -0.96
N LYS A 119 17.83 -3.45 -0.18
CA LYS A 119 17.35 -4.74 0.34
C LYS A 119 16.01 -4.58 1.08
N ILE A 120 15.87 -3.51 1.87
CA ILE A 120 14.66 -3.26 2.65
C ILE A 120 13.48 -2.85 1.76
N TYR A 121 13.70 -2.06 0.71
CA TYR A 121 12.66 -1.73 -0.27
C TYR A 121 12.11 -2.99 -0.94
N SER A 122 13.01 -3.85 -1.47
CA SER A 122 12.62 -5.11 -2.10
C SER A 122 11.87 -6.03 -1.12
N ALA A 123 12.28 -6.04 0.15
CA ALA A 123 11.61 -6.79 1.21
C ALA A 123 10.17 -6.31 1.42
N VAL A 124 9.97 -5.00 1.59
CA VAL A 124 8.65 -4.40 1.78
C VAL A 124 7.75 -4.68 0.58
N MET A 125 8.23 -4.43 -0.65
CA MET A 125 7.43 -4.64 -1.86
C MET A 125 7.06 -6.11 -2.06
N SER A 126 7.97 -7.04 -1.75
CA SER A 126 7.69 -8.48 -1.81
C SER A 126 6.64 -8.89 -0.77
N ALA A 127 6.75 -8.42 0.47
CA ALA A 127 5.77 -8.69 1.51
C ALA A 127 4.38 -8.13 1.17
N LEU A 128 4.30 -6.88 0.68
CA LEU A 128 3.05 -6.27 0.22
C LEU A 128 2.40 -7.05 -0.94
N GLY A 129 3.21 -7.57 -1.85
CA GLY A 129 2.75 -8.44 -2.93
C GLY A 129 2.08 -9.70 -2.41
N GLU A 130 2.69 -10.37 -1.43
CA GLU A 130 2.13 -11.58 -0.80
C GLU A 130 0.85 -11.28 0.00
N ILE A 131 0.85 -10.20 0.78
CA ILE A 131 -0.32 -9.76 1.55
C ILE A 131 -1.53 -9.54 0.63
N ARG A 132 -1.31 -8.88 -0.49
CA ARG A 132 -2.38 -8.61 -1.47
C ARG A 132 -2.92 -9.89 -2.10
N ASN A 133 -2.04 -10.84 -2.44
CA ASN A 133 -2.41 -12.07 -3.11
C ASN A 133 -3.11 -13.06 -2.16
N ARG A 134 -2.96 -12.87 -0.86
CA ARG A 134 -3.44 -13.80 0.18
C ARG A 134 -4.41 -13.10 1.14
N ARG A 135 -5.43 -12.46 0.60
CA ARG A 135 -6.49 -11.81 1.40
C ARG A 135 -7.21 -12.77 2.34
N ASP A 136 -7.20 -14.06 2.03
CA ASP A 136 -7.75 -15.15 2.82
C ASP A 136 -7.06 -15.31 4.18
N ILE A 137 -5.74 -15.17 4.26
CA ILE A 137 -4.97 -15.35 5.50
C ILE A 137 -5.30 -14.28 6.53
N PHE A 138 -5.58 -13.08 6.04
CA PHE A 138 -5.89 -11.93 6.86
C PHE A 138 -7.37 -11.53 6.75
N SER A 139 -8.25 -12.45 6.28
CA SER A 139 -9.69 -12.20 6.21
C SER A 139 -10.22 -11.89 7.59
N GLY A 140 -10.71 -10.67 7.78
CA GLY A 140 -11.16 -10.16 9.08
C GLY A 140 -10.08 -9.56 9.98
N ARG A 141 -8.82 -9.54 9.54
CA ARG A 141 -7.69 -8.92 10.25
C ARG A 141 -6.96 -7.96 9.34
N ALA A 142 -7.01 -6.68 9.66
CA ALA A 142 -6.22 -5.70 8.92
C ALA A 142 -4.75 -5.78 9.37
N ILE A 143 -3.83 -5.84 8.43
CA ILE A 143 -2.44 -5.48 8.69
C ILE A 143 -2.44 -3.98 8.86
N GLN A 144 -2.13 -3.53 10.06
CA GLN A 144 -2.13 -2.12 10.41
C GLN A 144 -0.81 -1.46 10.05
N GLU A 145 0.29 -2.18 10.30
CA GLU A 145 1.63 -1.63 10.12
C GLU A 145 2.62 -2.69 9.64
N ILE A 146 3.55 -2.26 8.80
CA ILE A 146 4.75 -3.00 8.40
C ILE A 146 5.95 -2.19 8.90
N SER A 147 6.49 -2.56 10.05
CA SER A 147 7.71 -1.95 10.55
C SER A 147 8.92 -2.52 9.82
N ALA A 148 9.71 -1.65 9.21
CA ALA A 148 10.85 -2.03 8.38
C ALA A 148 12.16 -1.59 9.03
N ASP A 149 12.98 -2.55 9.44
CA ASP A 149 14.31 -2.34 10.00
C ASP A 149 15.38 -2.88 9.05
N ARG A 150 16.49 -2.14 8.88
CA ARG A 150 17.54 -2.50 7.93
C ARG A 150 18.32 -3.74 8.34
N GLU A 151 18.44 -4.03 9.62
CA GLU A 151 19.17 -5.16 10.17
C GLU A 151 18.25 -6.35 10.42
N MET A 152 17.11 -6.07 11.05
CA MET A 152 16.15 -7.08 11.47
C MET A 152 15.18 -7.52 10.36
N GLY A 153 14.90 -6.69 9.37
CA GLY A 153 13.93 -6.96 8.32
C GLY A 153 12.53 -6.43 8.68
N LEU A 154 11.51 -7.23 8.42
CA LEU A 154 10.12 -6.80 8.55
C LEU A 154 9.43 -7.41 9.78
N THR A 155 8.63 -6.57 10.44
CA THR A 155 7.66 -6.97 11.46
C THR A 155 6.29 -6.45 11.05
N LEU A 156 5.29 -7.31 11.06
CA LEU A 156 3.89 -6.94 10.82
C LEU A 156 3.19 -6.70 12.15
N ARG A 157 2.34 -5.67 12.23
CA ARG A 157 1.34 -5.51 13.27
C ARG A 157 -0.04 -5.76 12.69
N THR A 158 -0.84 -6.53 13.39
CA THR A 158 -2.17 -6.91 12.91
C THR A 158 -3.24 -6.57 13.96
N SER A 159 -4.49 -6.46 13.51
CA SER A 159 -5.64 -6.48 14.40
C SER A 159 -6.07 -7.92 14.60
N GLY A 160 -6.28 -8.37 15.84
CA GLY A 160 -6.74 -9.72 16.13
C GLY A 160 -5.96 -10.44 17.23
N PRO A 161 -6.07 -11.77 17.37
CA PRO A 161 -5.45 -12.53 18.45
C PRO A 161 -3.92 -12.61 18.36
N VAL A 162 -3.34 -12.26 17.23
CA VAL A 162 -1.88 -12.13 17.05
C VAL A 162 -1.56 -10.66 16.92
N GLU A 163 -0.84 -10.09 17.86
CA GLU A 163 -0.52 -8.66 17.86
C GLU A 163 0.58 -8.33 16.84
N ALA A 164 1.64 -9.14 16.80
CA ALA A 164 2.78 -8.91 15.92
C ALA A 164 3.32 -10.20 15.30
N VAL A 165 3.88 -10.08 14.08
CA VAL A 165 4.56 -11.17 13.37
C VAL A 165 5.92 -10.70 12.90
N TYR A 166 6.99 -11.26 13.43
CA TYR A 166 8.34 -11.01 12.99
C TYR A 166 8.68 -11.89 11.78
N LEU A 167 8.83 -11.28 10.62
CA LEU A 167 9.11 -11.95 9.36
C LEU A 167 10.62 -11.99 9.02
N GLY A 168 11.39 -11.00 9.48
CA GLY A 168 12.77 -10.85 9.04
C GLY A 168 12.88 -10.56 7.54
N TYR A 169 13.87 -11.17 6.89
CA TYR A 169 14.10 -11.05 5.45
C TYR A 169 13.82 -12.36 4.71
N GLY A 170 13.41 -12.23 3.44
CA GLY A 170 13.31 -13.31 2.46
C GLY A 170 12.18 -14.31 2.68
N ASP A 171 11.98 -15.15 1.67
CA ASP A 171 11.04 -16.29 1.69
C ASP A 171 9.60 -15.95 2.12
N TYR A 172 9.14 -14.73 1.80
CA TYR A 172 7.84 -14.24 2.26
C TYR A 172 6.67 -15.14 1.82
N ALA A 173 6.71 -15.68 0.61
CA ALA A 173 5.66 -16.60 0.13
C ALA A 173 5.50 -17.83 1.03
N GLU A 174 6.64 -18.46 1.42
CA GLU A 174 6.63 -19.62 2.29
C GLU A 174 6.24 -19.26 3.72
N LYS A 175 6.76 -18.14 4.25
CA LYS A 175 6.41 -17.64 5.58
C LYS A 175 4.92 -17.35 5.70
N PHE A 176 4.34 -16.66 4.73
CA PHE A 176 2.91 -16.41 4.70
C PHE A 176 2.08 -17.68 4.55
N HIS A 177 2.54 -18.67 3.78
CA HIS A 177 1.87 -19.96 3.67
C HIS A 177 1.80 -20.68 5.03
N ARG A 178 2.89 -20.67 5.79
CA ARG A 178 2.93 -21.29 7.12
C ARG A 178 2.13 -20.52 8.15
N LEU A 179 2.20 -19.20 8.12
CA LEU A 179 1.40 -18.34 8.99
C LEU A 179 -0.09 -18.61 8.78
N ALA A 180 -0.55 -18.75 7.54
CA ALA A 180 -1.94 -19.10 7.25
C ALA A 180 -2.39 -20.35 7.99
N ARG A 181 -1.65 -21.44 7.83
CA ARG A 181 -1.97 -22.71 8.46
C ARG A 181 -1.97 -22.66 9.98
N LEU A 182 -1.04 -21.87 10.55
CA LEU A 182 -0.97 -21.69 12.00
C LEU A 182 -2.15 -20.87 12.52
N VAL A 183 -2.49 -19.81 11.84
CA VAL A 183 -3.61 -18.93 12.20
C VAL A 183 -4.94 -19.69 12.16
N ASP A 184 -5.17 -20.48 11.11
CA ASP A 184 -6.36 -21.36 11.00
C ASP A 184 -6.43 -22.32 12.18
N HIS A 185 -5.29 -22.85 12.62
CA HIS A 185 -5.23 -23.78 13.76
C HIS A 185 -5.50 -23.06 15.11
N ILE A 186 -4.96 -21.86 15.28
CA ILE A 186 -5.18 -21.03 16.47
C ILE A 186 -6.66 -20.65 16.60
N GLU A 187 -7.32 -20.33 15.50
CA GLU A 187 -8.75 -19.98 15.50
C GLU A 187 -9.65 -21.19 15.78
N ALA A 188 -9.26 -22.36 15.33
CA ALA A 188 -10.01 -23.59 15.58
C ALA A 188 -9.89 -24.05 17.04
N ASP A 189 -8.81 -23.69 17.72
CA ASP A 189 -8.56 -24.03 19.11
C ASP A 189 -8.99 -22.91 20.05
N ASN A 190 -10.25 -22.93 20.49
CA ASN A 190 -10.88 -21.97 21.40
C ASN A 190 -10.14 -21.74 22.75
N GLY A 191 -9.00 -22.39 22.98
CA GLY A 191 -8.21 -22.32 24.20
C GLY A 191 -6.95 -21.49 24.10
N ILE A 192 -6.56 -21.00 22.90
CA ILE A 192 -5.33 -20.22 22.74
C ILE A 192 -5.60 -18.75 23.06
N SER A 193 -4.95 -18.30 24.15
CA SER A 193 -4.91 -16.91 24.58
C SER A 193 -4.25 -16.02 23.50
N GLU A 194 -4.50 -14.72 23.57
CA GLU A 194 -3.85 -13.72 22.73
C GLU A 194 -2.33 -13.97 22.62
N ILE A 195 -1.82 -13.90 21.40
CA ILE A 195 -0.40 -14.09 21.08
C ILE A 195 0.21 -12.70 20.84
N SER A 196 1.18 -12.33 21.66
CA SER A 196 1.87 -11.06 21.52
C SER A 196 2.79 -11.04 20.31
N LEU A 197 3.49 -12.15 20.04
CA LEU A 197 4.44 -12.22 18.94
C LEU A 197 4.50 -13.63 18.32
N LEU A 198 4.42 -13.69 16.99
CA LEU A 198 4.83 -14.85 16.20
C LEU A 198 6.18 -14.56 15.55
N ASP A 199 7.20 -15.30 15.93
CA ASP A 199 8.50 -15.27 15.25
C ASP A 199 8.51 -16.28 14.09
N ALA A 200 8.40 -15.77 12.87
CA ALA A 200 8.46 -16.50 11.62
C ALA A 200 9.78 -16.21 10.83
N HIS A 201 10.79 -15.65 11.50
CA HIS A 201 12.07 -15.37 10.85
C HIS A 201 12.74 -16.65 10.35
N ASN A 202 12.69 -17.71 11.14
CA ASN A 202 13.26 -19.01 10.74
C ASN A 202 12.30 -19.73 9.77
N PRO A 203 12.76 -20.14 8.58
CA PRO A 203 11.93 -20.85 7.62
C PRO A 203 11.43 -22.22 8.12
N ASP A 204 12.10 -22.85 9.09
CA ASP A 204 11.80 -24.21 9.55
C ASP A 204 10.85 -24.26 10.75
N ARG A 205 10.69 -23.17 11.49
CA ARG A 205 9.79 -23.13 12.66
C ARG A 205 9.22 -21.74 12.91
N ILE A 206 8.01 -21.71 13.45
CA ILE A 206 7.40 -20.50 14.00
C ILE A 206 7.37 -20.65 15.53
N VAL A 207 7.79 -19.61 16.24
CA VAL A 207 7.74 -19.55 17.70
C VAL A 207 6.65 -18.56 18.10
N ALA A 208 5.70 -19.01 18.93
CA ALA A 208 4.65 -18.16 19.46
C ALA A 208 4.99 -17.75 20.89
N THR A 209 4.88 -16.45 21.17
CA THR A 209 4.99 -15.89 22.51
C THR A 209 3.59 -15.46 22.95
N PRO A 210 3.01 -16.08 23.98
CA PRO A 210 1.70 -15.68 24.48
C PRO A 210 1.78 -14.31 25.15
N THR A 211 0.66 -13.58 25.13
CA THR A 211 0.52 -12.35 25.92
C THR A 211 0.56 -12.70 27.39
N ALA A 212 1.39 -12.04 28.18
CA ALA A 212 1.40 -12.21 29.63
C ALA A 212 0.02 -11.85 30.18
N ARG A 213 -0.67 -12.80 30.81
CA ARG A 213 -1.84 -12.48 31.60
C ARG A 213 -1.34 -11.68 32.78
N ASP A 214 -1.88 -10.49 32.94
CA ASP A 214 -1.74 -9.72 34.17
C ASP A 214 -2.48 -10.52 35.30
N THR A 215 -1.77 -11.45 35.91
CA THR A 215 -2.21 -12.08 37.14
C THR A 215 -2.03 -11.03 38.21
N GLY A 216 -3.07 -10.17 38.37
CA GLY A 216 -3.20 -9.35 39.55
C GLY A 216 -3.21 -10.28 40.77
N GLU A 217 -2.05 -10.47 41.37
CA GLU A 217 -1.96 -11.02 42.70
C GLU A 217 -2.62 -10.02 43.64
N ASP A 218 -3.87 -10.32 44.05
CA ASP A 218 -4.46 -9.80 45.23
C ASP A 218 -3.53 -10.13 46.42
N GLU A 219 -2.66 -9.22 46.78
CA GLU A 219 -2.05 -9.23 48.12
C GLU A 219 -3.17 -9.05 49.13
N LYS A 220 -3.70 -10.17 49.57
CA LYS A 220 -4.45 -10.22 50.83
C LYS A 220 -3.43 -10.14 51.96
N GLU A 221 -3.21 -8.93 52.47
CA GLU A 221 -2.70 -8.75 53.82
C GLU A 221 -3.64 -9.40 54.82
N VAL A 222 -3.08 -10.27 55.61
CA VAL A 222 -3.67 -10.82 56.84
C VAL A 222 -3.04 -10.12 58.02
#